data_e8a306ee5ccaec728f705d7e68dbc7b1
#
_entry.id   e8a306ee5ccaec728f705d7e68dbc7b1
#
_cell.length_a   1.000
_cell.length_b   1.000
_cell.length_c   1.000
_cell.angle_alpha   90.00
_cell.angle_beta   90.00
_cell.angle_gamma   90.00
#
_symmetry.space_group_name_H-M   'P 1'
#
loop_
_entity.id
_entity.type
_entity.pdbx_description
1 polymer ?
#
loop_
_entity_poly.entity_id
_entity_poly.type
_entity_poly.pdbx_seq_one_letter_code
_entity_poly.pdbx_strand_id
1 'polypeptide(L)'
;MPINYNLKSNLEKESILNSYKLFLKSFNFNIQIIIKSQKQDLSNHIIKIINSQKKESQIIKNISNKYLENIEKIKLISKSDSKQFFIIINQPQENNKEEICIDQLNEKYLKIKEGLLRCGNIVTNVNNEKETKEIIRNYIFLNDDENRMWLVLIKKKN
;
A
#
# COMPACT_ATOMS: atom_id res chain seq x y z
N MET A 1 6.66 -1.86 -0.97
CA MET A 1 7.04 -0.59 -1.62
C MET A 1 6.91 -0.80 -3.11
N PRO A 2 6.12 -0.04 -3.85
CA PRO A 2 6.06 -0.17 -5.30
C PRO A 2 7.39 0.28 -5.91
N ILE A 3 7.81 -0.46 -6.93
CA ILE A 3 9.04 -0.17 -7.66
C ILE A 3 8.80 1.06 -8.53
N ASN A 4 9.77 1.95 -8.63
CA ASN A 4 9.74 2.97 -9.67
C ASN A 4 10.21 2.35 -11.00
N TYR A 5 9.29 1.68 -11.69
CA TYR A 5 9.54 0.95 -12.93
C TYR A 5 10.13 1.84 -14.04
N ASN A 6 9.74 3.12 -14.08
CA ASN A 6 10.21 4.04 -15.13
C ASN A 6 11.72 4.36 -15.04
N LEU A 7 12.28 4.30 -13.81
CA LEU A 7 13.71 4.56 -13.59
C LEU A 7 14.60 3.33 -13.78
N LYS A 8 14.02 2.20 -14.17
CA LYS A 8 14.75 0.94 -14.38
C LYS A 8 15.31 0.85 -15.80
N SER A 9 16.46 0.21 -15.95
CA SER A 9 17.03 -0.16 -17.26
C SER A 9 16.13 -1.16 -17.98
N ASN A 10 16.29 -1.31 -19.29
CA ASN A 10 15.48 -2.26 -20.08
C ASN A 10 15.63 -3.70 -19.59
N LEU A 11 16.84 -4.12 -19.23
CA LEU A 11 17.12 -5.45 -18.70
C LEU A 11 16.41 -5.69 -17.34
N GLU A 12 16.47 -4.71 -16.45
CA GLU A 12 15.76 -4.78 -15.15
C GLU A 12 14.24 -4.81 -15.36
N LYS A 13 13.70 -4.02 -16.29
CA LYS A 13 12.28 -4.02 -16.64
C LYS A 13 11.80 -5.39 -17.11
N GLU A 14 12.58 -6.03 -17.98
CA GLU A 14 12.27 -7.37 -18.48
C GLU A 14 12.33 -8.41 -17.36
N SER A 15 13.34 -8.36 -16.49
CA SER A 15 13.45 -9.23 -15.32
C SER A 15 12.26 -9.08 -14.37
N ILE A 16 11.85 -7.83 -14.09
CA ILE A 16 10.68 -7.54 -13.26
C ILE A 16 9.42 -8.12 -13.88
N LEU A 17 9.19 -7.91 -15.19
CA LEU A 17 8.02 -8.44 -15.89
C LEU A 17 7.98 -9.97 -15.88
N ASN A 18 9.12 -10.62 -16.05
CA ASN A 18 9.22 -12.08 -15.98
C ASN A 18 8.91 -12.59 -14.56
N SER A 19 9.40 -11.89 -13.52
CA SER A 19 9.06 -12.20 -12.13
C SER A 19 7.56 -12.07 -11.87
N TYR A 20 6.90 -11.03 -12.39
CA TYR A 20 5.45 -10.87 -12.30
C TYR A 20 4.68 -11.98 -13.04
N LYS A 21 5.14 -12.39 -14.22
CA LYS A 21 4.52 -13.52 -14.94
C LYS A 21 4.58 -14.81 -14.14
N LEU A 22 5.72 -15.10 -13.52
CA LEU A 22 5.89 -16.27 -12.66
C LEU A 22 5.01 -16.17 -11.40
N PHE A 23 4.97 -15.00 -10.78
CA PHE A 23 4.11 -14.72 -9.65
C PHE A 23 2.63 -14.99 -9.96
N LEU A 24 2.11 -14.44 -11.07
CA LEU A 24 0.71 -14.65 -11.48
C LEU A 24 0.41 -16.12 -11.82
N LYS A 25 1.37 -16.84 -12.40
CA LYS A 25 1.21 -18.28 -12.68
C LYS A 25 1.26 -19.17 -11.43
N SER A 26 1.81 -18.66 -10.33
CA SER A 26 1.93 -19.42 -9.07
C SER A 26 0.63 -19.52 -8.28
N PHE A 27 -0.41 -18.76 -8.65
CA PHE A 27 -1.69 -18.77 -7.95
C PHE A 27 -2.59 -19.88 -8.43
N ASN A 28 -3.15 -20.60 -7.47
CA ASN A 28 -4.24 -21.54 -7.62
C ASN A 28 -5.49 -21.12 -6.85
N PHE A 29 -5.58 -19.83 -6.49
CA PHE A 29 -6.68 -19.23 -5.71
C PHE A 29 -7.01 -17.83 -6.22
N ASN A 30 -8.20 -17.37 -5.92
CA ASN A 30 -8.66 -16.05 -6.33
C ASN A 30 -8.03 -14.95 -5.47
N ILE A 31 -7.67 -13.85 -6.11
CA ILE A 31 -7.22 -12.62 -5.45
C ILE A 31 -8.04 -11.45 -5.97
N GLN A 32 -8.28 -10.47 -5.10
CA GLN A 32 -8.86 -9.19 -5.48
C GLN A 32 -7.86 -8.08 -5.19
N ILE A 33 -7.63 -7.20 -6.15
CA ILE A 33 -6.72 -6.06 -6.00
C ILE A 33 -7.55 -4.78 -5.91
N ILE A 34 -7.35 -4.02 -4.82
CA ILE A 34 -7.95 -2.71 -4.63
C ILE A 34 -6.86 -1.65 -4.73
N ILE A 35 -7.12 -0.60 -5.50
CA ILE A 35 -6.26 0.57 -5.60
C ILE A 35 -7.01 1.76 -5.01
N LYS A 36 -6.52 2.28 -3.88
CA LYS A 36 -7.06 3.47 -3.23
C LYS A 36 -6.18 4.67 -3.60
N SER A 37 -6.76 5.67 -4.25
CA SER A 37 -6.11 6.96 -4.43
C SER A 37 -6.40 7.84 -3.22
N GLN A 38 -5.36 8.38 -2.61
CA GLN A 38 -5.46 9.26 -1.44
C GLN A 38 -4.62 10.50 -1.69
N LYS A 39 -5.18 11.67 -1.41
CA LYS A 39 -4.40 12.92 -1.42
C LYS A 39 -3.27 12.80 -0.41
N GLN A 40 -2.07 13.18 -0.81
CA GLN A 40 -0.92 13.14 0.08
C GLN A 40 -1.12 14.14 1.22
N ASP A 41 -1.21 13.65 2.44
CA ASP A 41 -1.27 14.51 3.63
C ASP A 41 0.14 14.94 4.03
N LEU A 42 0.44 16.21 3.77
CA LEU A 42 1.72 16.84 4.12
C LEU A 42 1.66 17.59 5.47
N SER A 43 0.55 17.49 6.20
CA SER A 43 0.34 18.24 7.45
C SER A 43 1.44 17.98 8.47
N ASN A 44 1.82 16.73 8.68
CA ASN A 44 2.90 16.38 9.61
C ASN A 44 4.26 16.93 9.16
N HIS A 45 4.51 16.99 7.87
CA HIS A 45 5.75 17.59 7.33
C HIS A 45 5.78 19.10 7.55
N ILE A 46 4.69 19.78 7.26
CA ILE A 46 4.51 21.21 7.49
C ILE A 46 4.71 21.56 8.96
N ILE A 47 4.07 20.82 9.88
CA ILE A 47 4.20 21.01 11.33
C ILE A 47 5.66 20.86 11.79
N LYS A 48 6.39 19.86 11.27
CA LYS A 48 7.81 19.67 11.58
C LYS A 48 8.63 20.88 11.16
N ILE A 49 8.43 21.40 9.95
CA ILE A 49 9.15 22.60 9.45
C ILE A 49 8.85 23.81 10.31
N ILE A 50 7.58 24.09 10.60
CA ILE A 50 7.16 25.22 11.44
C ILE A 50 7.81 25.13 12.85
N ASN A 51 7.87 23.93 13.43
CA ASN A 51 8.46 23.74 14.75
C ASN A 51 9.99 23.91 14.72
N SER A 52 10.66 23.41 13.69
CA SER A 52 12.12 23.59 13.52
C SER A 52 12.48 25.07 13.31
N GLN A 53 11.66 25.79 12.55
CA GLN A 53 11.85 27.20 12.21
C GLN A 53 11.90 28.14 13.43
N LYS A 54 11.25 27.78 14.55
CA LYS A 54 11.15 28.63 15.74
C LYS A 54 12.51 28.99 16.35
N LYS A 55 13.50 28.10 16.23
CA LYS A 55 14.84 28.23 16.81
C LYS A 55 15.88 28.78 15.83
N GLU A 56 15.50 29.08 14.58
CA GLU A 56 16.41 29.38 13.50
C GLU A 56 16.56 30.91 13.29
N SER A 57 17.64 31.31 12.57
CA SER A 57 17.89 32.69 12.20
C SER A 57 16.83 33.24 11.23
N GLN A 58 16.71 34.57 11.13
CA GLN A 58 15.73 35.22 10.25
C GLN A 58 15.87 34.80 8.77
N ILE A 59 17.10 34.57 8.32
CA ILE A 59 17.38 34.15 6.94
C ILE A 59 16.76 32.75 6.69
N ILE A 60 16.97 31.82 7.61
CA ILE A 60 16.42 30.46 7.50
C ILE A 60 14.88 30.47 7.58
N LYS A 61 14.31 31.31 8.44
CA LYS A 61 12.85 31.53 8.51
C LYS A 61 12.27 31.98 7.18
N ASN A 62 12.93 32.95 6.52
CA ASN A 62 12.47 33.44 5.22
C ASN A 62 12.51 32.33 4.14
N ILE A 63 13.55 31.50 4.12
CA ILE A 63 13.68 30.37 3.19
C ILE A 63 12.58 29.33 3.48
N SER A 64 12.37 28.99 4.74
CA SER A 64 11.34 28.05 5.16
C SER A 64 9.93 28.52 4.78
N ASN A 65 9.63 29.80 4.94
CA ASN A 65 8.35 30.36 4.54
C ASN A 65 8.11 30.25 3.02
N LYS A 66 9.11 30.59 2.20
CA LYS A 66 9.03 30.39 0.74
C LYS A 66 8.84 28.93 0.36
N TYR A 67 9.46 28.01 1.09
CA TYR A 67 9.28 26.58 0.89
C TYR A 67 7.84 26.14 1.23
N LEU A 68 7.26 26.62 2.34
CA LEU A 68 5.88 26.32 2.72
C LEU A 68 4.88 26.87 1.68
N GLU A 69 5.08 28.09 1.19
CA GLU A 69 4.26 28.67 0.11
C GLU A 69 4.33 27.82 -1.18
N ASN A 70 5.50 27.29 -1.52
CA ASN A 70 5.65 26.39 -2.66
C ASN A 70 4.94 25.05 -2.46
N ILE A 71 5.00 24.50 -1.24
CA ILE A 71 4.23 23.27 -0.90
C ILE A 71 2.73 23.51 -1.08
N GLU A 72 2.21 24.64 -0.63
CA GLU A 72 0.80 24.99 -0.80
C GLU A 72 0.41 25.14 -2.27
N LYS A 73 1.24 25.80 -3.07
CA LYS A 73 1.04 25.90 -4.53
C LYS A 73 1.05 24.52 -5.19
N ILE A 74 1.99 23.66 -4.83
CA ILE A 74 2.05 22.28 -5.34
C ILE A 74 0.81 21.49 -4.92
N LYS A 75 0.32 21.64 -3.68
CA LYS A 75 -0.93 21.03 -3.22
C LYS A 75 -2.15 21.43 -4.05
N LEU A 76 -2.20 22.68 -4.48
CA LEU A 76 -3.31 23.21 -5.30
C LEU A 76 -3.22 22.77 -6.76
N ILE A 77 -2.01 22.69 -7.32
CA ILE A 77 -1.78 22.42 -8.74
C ILE A 77 -1.64 20.92 -9.01
N SER A 78 -0.93 20.19 -8.15
CA SER A 78 -0.71 18.77 -8.36
C SER A 78 -1.83 17.97 -7.75
N LYS A 79 -2.54 17.24 -8.60
CA LYS A 79 -3.34 16.07 -8.22
C LYS A 79 -2.39 14.93 -7.79
N SER A 80 -1.48 15.23 -6.84
CA SER A 80 -0.52 14.26 -6.33
C SER A 80 -1.25 13.26 -5.43
N ASP A 81 -1.93 12.33 -6.05
CA ASP A 81 -2.57 11.23 -5.35
C ASP A 81 -1.52 10.16 -5.07
N SER A 82 -1.31 9.87 -3.80
CA SER A 82 -0.61 8.65 -3.43
C SER A 82 -1.54 7.47 -3.63
N LYS A 83 -1.05 6.43 -4.30
CA LYS A 83 -1.82 5.20 -4.49
C LYS A 83 -1.42 4.17 -3.44
N GLN A 84 -2.40 3.63 -2.77
CA GLN A 84 -2.26 2.47 -1.89
C GLN A 84 -2.85 1.25 -2.61
N PHE A 85 -2.14 0.13 -2.51
CA PHE A 85 -2.54 -1.12 -3.14
C PHE A 85 -2.85 -2.13 -2.04
N PHE A 86 -4.02 -2.75 -2.12
CA PHE A 86 -4.45 -3.81 -1.22
C PHE A 86 -4.71 -5.07 -2.04
N ILE A 87 -4.31 -6.21 -1.50
CA ILE A 87 -4.66 -7.51 -2.04
C ILE A 87 -5.56 -8.19 -1.01
N ILE A 88 -6.70 -8.65 -1.46
CA ILE A 88 -7.66 -9.40 -0.67
C ILE A 88 -7.58 -10.85 -1.10
N ILE A 89 -7.49 -11.72 -0.12
CA ILE A 89 -7.58 -13.16 -0.27
C ILE A 89 -8.70 -13.68 0.60
N ASN A 90 -9.41 -14.67 0.10
CA ASN A 90 -10.49 -15.32 0.82
C ASN A 90 -10.22 -16.82 0.96
N GLN A 91 -10.85 -17.41 1.96
CA GLN A 91 -10.91 -18.84 2.17
C GLN A 91 -12.33 -19.21 2.57
N PRO A 92 -13.06 -20.02 1.77
CA PRO A 92 -14.37 -20.53 2.15
C PRO A 92 -14.27 -21.37 3.43
N GLN A 93 -15.22 -21.22 4.33
CA GLN A 93 -15.30 -21.98 5.55
C GLN A 93 -16.24 -23.20 5.34
N GLU A 94 -15.87 -24.11 4.46
CA GLU A 94 -16.61 -25.35 4.24
C GLU A 94 -16.25 -26.34 5.36
N ASN A 95 -17.13 -26.50 6.36
CA ASN A 95 -17.02 -27.51 7.44
C ASN A 95 -15.65 -27.62 8.13
N ASN A 96 -14.72 -26.74 7.87
CA ASN A 96 -13.38 -26.73 8.41
C ASN A 96 -13.35 -26.01 9.75
N LYS A 97 -12.55 -26.53 10.69
CA LYS A 97 -12.25 -25.82 11.93
C LYS A 97 -11.60 -24.47 11.59
N GLU A 98 -11.90 -23.46 12.38
CA GLU A 98 -11.39 -22.08 12.23
C GLU A 98 -9.86 -22.03 12.05
N GLU A 99 -9.15 -22.84 12.82
CA GLU A 99 -7.68 -22.94 12.78
C GLU A 99 -7.16 -23.34 11.39
N ILE A 100 -7.80 -24.34 10.75
CA ILE A 100 -7.42 -24.80 9.42
C ILE A 100 -7.59 -23.68 8.38
N CYS A 101 -8.68 -22.90 8.46
CA CYS A 101 -8.90 -21.77 7.56
C CYS A 101 -7.85 -20.69 7.74
N ILE A 102 -7.43 -20.41 8.98
CA ILE A 102 -6.38 -19.45 9.30
C ILE A 102 -5.04 -19.90 8.72
N ASP A 103 -4.68 -21.16 8.88
CA ASP A 103 -3.44 -21.72 8.33
C ASP A 103 -3.41 -21.63 6.80
N GLN A 104 -4.50 -21.98 6.14
CA GLN A 104 -4.63 -21.86 4.69
C GLN A 104 -4.53 -20.39 4.21
N LEU A 105 -5.09 -19.43 4.95
CA LEU A 105 -4.94 -18.01 4.66
C LEU A 105 -3.49 -17.55 4.85
N ASN A 106 -2.81 -18.03 5.90
CA ASN A 106 -1.40 -17.74 6.14
C ASN A 106 -0.51 -18.28 5.01
N GLU A 107 -0.75 -19.48 4.52
CA GLU A 107 -0.04 -20.04 3.36
C GLU A 107 -0.23 -19.18 2.11
N LYS A 108 -1.47 -18.76 1.81
CA LYS A 108 -1.77 -17.88 0.69
C LYS A 108 -1.06 -16.53 0.84
N TYR A 109 -1.07 -15.95 2.05
CA TYR A 109 -0.37 -14.72 2.37
C TYR A 109 1.14 -14.84 2.12
N LEU A 110 1.78 -15.92 2.58
CA LEU A 110 3.21 -16.15 2.38
C LEU A 110 3.56 -16.27 0.89
N LYS A 111 2.76 -16.99 0.10
CA LYS A 111 2.94 -17.09 -1.35
C LYS A 111 2.89 -15.71 -2.03
N ILE A 112 1.92 -14.87 -1.65
CA ILE A 112 1.81 -13.50 -2.17
C ILE A 112 3.01 -12.65 -1.76
N LYS A 113 3.37 -12.70 -0.48
CA LYS A 113 4.49 -11.93 0.08
C LYS A 113 5.81 -12.26 -0.60
N GLU A 114 6.13 -13.53 -0.74
CA GLU A 114 7.37 -13.99 -1.38
C GLU A 114 7.38 -13.69 -2.89
N GLY A 115 6.26 -13.93 -3.58
CA GLY A 115 6.15 -13.67 -5.00
C GLY A 115 6.32 -12.19 -5.33
N LEU A 116 5.65 -11.30 -4.57
CA LEU A 116 5.79 -9.86 -4.75
C LEU A 116 7.16 -9.33 -4.29
N LEU A 117 7.79 -9.95 -3.29
CA LEU A 117 9.15 -9.61 -2.88
C LEU A 117 10.15 -9.86 -4.02
N ARG A 118 10.03 -10.97 -4.74
CA ARG A 118 10.83 -11.27 -5.95
C ARG A 118 10.61 -10.24 -7.06
N CYS A 119 9.40 -9.68 -7.13
CA CYS A 119 9.11 -8.55 -8.03
C CYS A 119 9.61 -7.20 -7.48
N GLY A 120 10.31 -7.17 -6.31
CA GLY A 120 10.81 -5.96 -5.66
C GLY A 120 9.77 -5.18 -4.85
N ASN A 121 8.58 -5.72 -4.60
CA ASN A 121 7.56 -5.07 -3.78
C ASN A 121 7.58 -5.60 -2.35
N ILE A 122 7.42 -4.70 -1.38
CA ILE A 122 7.28 -5.06 0.03
C ILE A 122 5.80 -5.17 0.37
N VAL A 123 5.43 -6.30 0.96
CA VAL A 123 4.06 -6.61 1.40
C VAL A 123 4.03 -6.66 2.92
N THR A 124 3.04 -6.01 3.51
CA THR A 124 2.79 -6.05 4.96
C THR A 124 1.35 -6.47 5.21
N ASN A 125 1.11 -7.16 6.31
CA ASN A 125 -0.24 -7.46 6.75
C ASN A 125 -0.92 -6.21 7.32
N VAL A 126 -2.24 -6.10 7.17
CA VAL A 126 -3.02 -5.03 7.80
C VAL A 126 -3.39 -5.50 9.22
N ASN A 127 -2.68 -4.97 10.20
CA ASN A 127 -2.90 -5.34 11.61
C ASN A 127 -3.87 -4.38 12.33
N ASN A 128 -4.36 -3.34 11.63
CA ASN A 128 -5.26 -2.35 12.23
C ASN A 128 -6.71 -2.68 11.89
N GLU A 129 -7.46 -3.12 12.88
CA GLU A 129 -8.87 -3.49 12.74
C GLU A 129 -9.75 -2.35 12.19
N LYS A 130 -9.48 -1.10 12.59
CA LYS A 130 -10.21 0.07 12.08
C LYS A 130 -9.96 0.30 10.59
N GLU A 131 -8.70 0.22 10.16
CA GLU A 131 -8.30 0.36 8.75
C GLU A 131 -8.91 -0.78 7.90
N THR A 132 -8.88 -1.99 8.43
CA THR A 132 -9.49 -3.16 7.79
C THR A 132 -11.00 -2.99 7.61
N LYS A 133 -11.72 -2.59 8.66
CA LYS A 133 -13.17 -2.34 8.62
C LYS A 133 -13.54 -1.23 7.65
N GLU A 134 -12.76 -0.15 7.60
CA GLU A 134 -12.97 0.96 6.64
C GLU A 134 -12.80 0.50 5.19
N ILE A 135 -11.76 -0.27 4.90
CA ILE A 135 -11.51 -0.81 3.55
C ILE A 135 -12.64 -1.77 3.15
N ILE A 136 -13.00 -2.69 4.04
CA ILE A 136 -14.10 -3.64 3.81
C ILE A 136 -15.40 -2.88 3.51
N ARG A 137 -15.78 -1.93 4.35
CA ARG A 137 -17.02 -1.17 4.19
C ARG A 137 -17.08 -0.37 2.89
N ASN A 138 -15.96 0.22 2.48
CA ASN A 138 -15.93 1.16 1.36
C ASN A 138 -15.69 0.50 -0.01
N TYR A 139 -15.12 -0.71 -0.05
CA TYR A 139 -14.63 -1.31 -1.30
C TYR A 139 -15.06 -2.75 -1.53
N ILE A 140 -15.66 -3.39 -0.55
CA ILE A 140 -16.07 -4.78 -0.68
C ILE A 140 -17.56 -4.86 -0.47
N PHE A 141 -18.29 -5.21 -1.53
CA PHE A 141 -19.66 -5.69 -1.40
C PHE A 141 -19.57 -7.10 -0.82
N LEU A 142 -19.77 -7.22 0.48
CA LEU A 142 -19.88 -8.50 1.14
C LEU A 142 -21.23 -9.09 0.72
N ASN A 143 -21.19 -10.14 -0.08
CA ASN A 143 -22.29 -11.10 -0.05
C ASN A 143 -22.23 -11.76 1.34
N ASP A 144 -23.37 -11.77 2.05
CA ASP A 144 -23.51 -12.16 3.45
C ASP A 144 -23.16 -13.63 3.78
N ASP A 145 -22.62 -14.39 2.84
CA ASP A 145 -22.36 -15.81 3.01
C ASP A 145 -20.89 -16.09 3.38
N GLU A 146 -20.69 -16.40 4.65
CA GLU A 146 -19.70 -17.31 5.27
C GLU A 146 -18.21 -17.26 4.81
N ASN A 147 -17.71 -16.18 4.22
CA ASN A 147 -16.33 -16.11 3.77
C ASN A 147 -15.46 -15.31 4.74
N ARG A 148 -14.48 -15.93 5.37
CA ARG A 148 -13.41 -15.21 6.07
C ARG A 148 -12.49 -14.57 5.05
N MET A 149 -12.24 -13.28 5.23
CA MET A 149 -11.40 -12.49 4.35
C MET A 149 -10.19 -11.95 5.09
N TRP A 150 -9.03 -12.08 4.45
CA TRP A 150 -7.81 -11.44 4.90
C TRP A 150 -7.40 -10.34 3.94
N LEU A 151 -7.03 -9.20 4.53
CA LEU A 151 -6.57 -8.04 3.80
C LEU A 151 -5.05 -7.93 3.92
N VAL A 152 -4.39 -7.97 2.78
CA VAL A 152 -2.93 -7.80 2.69
C VAL A 152 -2.63 -6.40 2.15
N LEU A 153 -1.92 -5.60 2.93
CA LEU A 153 -1.55 -4.24 2.55
C LEU A 153 -0.18 -4.19 1.86
N ILE A 154 -0.12 -3.63 0.68
CA ILE A 154 1.13 -3.25 0.04
C ILE A 154 1.42 -1.80 0.40
N LYS A 155 2.19 -1.59 1.47
CA LYS A 155 2.50 -0.24 1.96
C LYS A 155 3.67 0.38 1.20
N LYS A 156 3.51 1.64 0.79
CA LYS A 156 4.62 2.47 0.37
C LYS A 156 5.39 2.90 1.63
N LYS A 157 6.68 2.56 1.72
CA LYS A 157 7.54 3.06 2.79
C LYS A 157 7.84 4.54 2.49
N ASN A 158 7.45 5.45 3.40
CA ASN A 158 7.85 6.86 3.35
C ASN A 158 9.33 6.99 3.64
#